data_cfc9be322808446163d6bfa72159cf90
#
_entry.id   cfc9be322808446163d6bfa72159cf90
#
_cell.length_a   1.000
_cell.length_b   1.000
_cell.length_c   1.000
_cell.angle_alpha   90.00
_cell.angle_beta   90.00
_cell.angle_gamma   90.00
#
_symmetry.space_group_name_H-M   'P 1'
#
loop_
_entity.id
_entity.type
_entity.pdbx_description
1 polymer ?
#
loop_
_entity_poly.entity_id
_entity_poly.type
_entity_poly.pdbx_seq_one_letter_code
_entity_poly.pdbx_strand_id
1 'polypeptide(L)'
;MTPGVGSQNTLMVWNNIMNNLEFTHRRKNPLTGDWVLVSPHRNNRPWLGATEAESVIELPIYDENCPLCPGNERAKNAVNPNYPNTHVFINDFGALTEEVNESAQINDEQHPLFEANVANGECRVVCFSPDHNKSLPELTVAEIEAVVNTWQSNYVELAKKYACVNIFENKGAVMGCSQPHPHGQIWAHEHLSTEIEQENQQQLAYQNKHDKPLLADYVAHENSKQDRIVVENDHWMVVVPFWAAWPFETLLITKDDIQNFGQLNDLQKHSLAHALQELTIRYDNIFNCSFPYSMGWHNAPENGATNSHWRLHAHFYPPLLRSSTVKKHMVGYEMLAESQRDLTAETAAKILRSVSTTHYKKELVNGK
;
A
#
# COMPACT_ATOMS: atom_id res chain seq x y z
N MET A 1 28.91 7.07 45.72
CA MET A 1 28.48 6.01 44.77
C MET A 1 28.17 6.69 43.47
N THR A 2 29.04 6.55 42.50
CA THR A 2 28.93 7.12 41.15
C THR A 2 28.01 6.26 40.26
N PRO A 3 27.09 6.82 39.48
CA PRO A 3 26.26 6.03 38.56
C PRO A 3 27.04 5.62 37.32
N GLY A 4 26.80 4.39 36.90
CA GLY A 4 27.56 3.62 35.94
C GLY A 4 27.65 4.17 34.53
N VAL A 5 28.85 4.09 33.99
CA VAL A 5 29.32 4.43 32.64
C VAL A 5 28.87 3.38 31.59
N GLY A 6 27.92 2.47 31.92
CA GLY A 6 27.56 1.34 31.03
C GLY A 6 26.56 1.63 29.91
N SER A 7 25.70 2.66 30.02
CA SER A 7 24.56 2.81 29.10
C SER A 7 24.85 3.60 27.81
N GLN A 8 25.76 4.56 27.85
CA GLN A 8 26.08 5.42 26.70
C GLN A 8 26.94 4.72 25.66
N ASN A 9 27.89 3.88 26.07
CA ASN A 9 28.74 3.11 25.15
C ASN A 9 27.96 2.02 24.41
N THR A 10 27.01 1.38 25.06
CA THR A 10 26.16 0.37 24.41
C THR A 10 25.26 0.99 23.35
N LEU A 11 24.67 2.16 23.60
CA LEU A 11 23.85 2.90 22.66
C LEU A 11 24.67 3.43 21.44
N MET A 12 25.90 3.89 21.64
CA MET A 12 26.79 4.29 20.55
C MET A 12 27.25 3.12 19.68
N VAL A 13 27.52 1.98 20.26
CA VAL A 13 27.90 0.75 19.53
C VAL A 13 26.69 0.25 18.72
N TRP A 14 25.50 0.22 19.29
CA TRP A 14 24.28 -0.13 18.57
C TRP A 14 23.95 0.86 17.43
N ASN A 15 24.09 2.16 17.65
CA ASN A 15 23.89 3.18 16.61
C ASN A 15 24.88 3.06 15.44
N ASN A 16 26.14 2.72 15.70
CA ASN A 16 27.13 2.47 14.64
C ASN A 16 26.90 1.14 13.90
N ILE A 17 26.40 0.10 14.58
CA ILE A 17 26.06 -1.18 13.95
C ILE A 17 24.83 -1.04 13.05
N MET A 18 23.81 -0.29 13.48
CA MET A 18 22.57 -0.12 12.70
C MET A 18 22.74 0.79 11.47
N ASN A 19 23.66 1.76 11.50
CA ASN A 19 23.92 2.65 10.37
C ASN A 19 24.81 2.04 9.26
N ASN A 20 25.33 0.83 9.43
CA ASN A 20 26.23 0.18 8.46
C ASN A 20 25.97 -1.32 8.31
N LEU A 21 24.67 -1.71 8.15
CA LEU A 21 24.31 -3.09 7.88
C LEU A 21 24.60 -3.48 6.41
N GLU A 22 25.88 -3.41 5.99
CA GLU A 22 26.33 -3.84 4.66
C GLU A 22 26.53 -5.36 4.55
N PHE A 23 26.38 -6.08 5.66
CA PHE A 23 26.48 -7.56 5.69
C PHE A 23 25.11 -8.22 5.52
N THR A 24 25.10 -9.49 5.16
CA THR A 24 23.87 -10.29 5.07
C THR A 24 23.26 -10.50 6.44
N HIS A 25 21.97 -10.16 6.60
CA HIS A 25 21.24 -10.28 7.86
C HIS A 25 19.74 -10.49 7.61
N ARG A 26 18.99 -10.77 8.67
CA ARG A 26 17.51 -10.89 8.61
C ARG A 26 16.87 -9.77 9.41
N ARG A 27 15.77 -9.24 8.90
CA ARG A 27 14.92 -8.25 9.57
C ARG A 27 13.55 -8.84 9.82
N LYS A 28 13.03 -8.70 11.03
CA LYS A 28 11.70 -9.17 11.38
C LYS A 28 10.67 -8.12 11.00
N ASN A 29 9.59 -8.55 10.31
CA ASN A 29 8.39 -7.75 10.13
C ASN A 29 7.54 -7.88 11.40
N PRO A 30 7.34 -6.81 12.16
CA PRO A 30 6.57 -6.89 13.40
C PRO A 30 5.05 -6.94 13.16
N LEU A 31 4.57 -6.60 11.95
CA LEU A 31 3.15 -6.67 11.60
C LEU A 31 2.71 -8.10 11.30
N THR A 32 3.57 -8.90 10.67
CA THR A 32 3.24 -10.28 10.28
C THR A 32 3.98 -11.32 11.11
N GLY A 33 5.09 -10.95 11.75
CA GLY A 33 5.98 -11.88 12.45
C GLY A 33 7.03 -12.54 11.56
N ASP A 34 6.95 -12.36 10.24
CA ASP A 34 7.85 -12.94 9.24
C ASP A 34 9.24 -12.32 9.24
N TRP A 35 10.17 -13.03 8.62
CA TRP A 35 11.54 -12.56 8.44
C TRP A 35 11.83 -12.24 6.98
N VAL A 36 12.64 -11.21 6.76
CA VAL A 36 13.15 -10.79 5.45
C VAL A 36 14.67 -10.92 5.45
N LEU A 37 15.21 -11.71 4.53
CA LEU A 37 16.66 -11.82 4.29
C LEU A 37 17.14 -10.60 3.50
N VAL A 38 18.05 -9.83 4.06
CA VAL A 38 18.65 -8.64 3.44
C VAL A 38 20.09 -8.94 3.06
N SER A 39 20.41 -8.82 1.77
CA SER A 39 21.74 -9.16 1.20
C SER A 39 22.29 -8.01 0.36
N PRO A 40 22.81 -6.92 0.98
CA PRO A 40 23.19 -5.68 0.30
C PRO A 40 24.23 -5.87 -0.81
N HIS A 41 25.19 -6.79 -0.62
CA HIS A 41 26.25 -7.08 -1.59
C HIS A 41 25.71 -7.56 -2.95
N ARG A 42 24.50 -8.16 -3.00
CA ARG A 42 23.86 -8.63 -4.22
C ARG A 42 23.39 -7.47 -5.13
N ASN A 43 23.25 -6.27 -4.59
CA ASN A 43 22.90 -5.11 -5.41
C ASN A 43 23.97 -4.80 -6.48
N ASN A 44 25.21 -5.22 -6.27
CA ASN A 44 26.32 -5.08 -7.22
C ASN A 44 26.36 -6.20 -8.29
N ARG A 45 25.45 -7.19 -8.23
CA ARG A 45 25.40 -8.28 -9.21
C ARG A 45 25.05 -7.73 -10.59
N PRO A 46 25.84 -8.06 -11.65
CA PRO A 46 25.47 -7.72 -13.03
C PRO A 46 24.09 -8.31 -13.39
N TRP A 47 23.24 -7.48 -13.97
CA TRP A 47 21.94 -7.95 -14.46
C TRP A 47 22.08 -8.52 -15.85
N LEU A 48 21.88 -9.82 -16.00
CA LEU A 48 21.85 -10.56 -17.27
C LEU A 48 20.45 -11.15 -17.56
N GLY A 49 19.44 -10.77 -16.75
CA GLY A 49 18.07 -11.24 -16.91
C GLY A 49 17.29 -10.46 -17.98
N ALA A 50 16.02 -10.81 -18.13
CA ALA A 50 15.12 -10.14 -19.07
C ALA A 50 14.99 -8.65 -18.75
N THR A 51 15.02 -7.83 -19.79
CA THR A 51 14.62 -6.43 -19.79
C THR A 51 13.43 -6.31 -20.72
N GLU A 52 12.32 -5.75 -20.23
CA GLU A 52 11.16 -5.46 -21.07
C GLU A 52 11.37 -4.13 -21.77
N ALA A 53 10.92 -4.03 -23.03
CA ALA A 53 10.96 -2.74 -23.74
C ALA A 53 9.94 -1.78 -23.09
N GLU A 54 10.34 -0.53 -22.90
CA GLU A 54 9.41 0.52 -22.52
C GLU A 54 8.45 0.76 -23.67
N SER A 55 7.16 0.51 -23.47
CA SER A 55 6.12 1.00 -24.34
C SER A 55 5.60 2.32 -23.76
N VAL A 56 6.07 3.45 -24.26
CA VAL A 56 5.43 4.74 -23.99
C VAL A 56 4.14 4.76 -24.81
N ILE A 57 3.05 4.31 -24.20
CA ILE A 57 1.72 4.42 -24.80
C ILE A 57 1.16 5.77 -24.33
N GLU A 58 1.00 6.72 -25.25
CA GLU A 58 0.20 7.92 -24.99
C GLU A 58 -1.27 7.53 -24.98
N LEU A 59 -1.88 7.55 -23.81
CA LEU A 59 -3.31 7.29 -23.66
C LEU A 59 -4.12 8.54 -24.00
N PRO A 60 -5.28 8.40 -24.65
CA PRO A 60 -6.19 9.50 -24.90
C PRO A 60 -6.84 9.97 -23.56
N ILE A 61 -7.30 11.22 -23.52
CA ILE A 61 -8.07 11.74 -22.35
C ILE A 61 -9.37 10.95 -22.15
N TYR A 62 -9.95 10.46 -23.25
CA TYR A 62 -11.17 9.66 -23.29
C TYR A 62 -11.03 8.55 -24.32
N ASP A 63 -11.42 7.33 -23.96
CA ASP A 63 -11.45 6.18 -24.86
C ASP A 63 -12.87 5.63 -24.91
N GLU A 64 -13.48 5.64 -26.09
CA GLU A 64 -14.85 5.15 -26.33
C GLU A 64 -15.02 3.66 -26.06
N ASN A 65 -13.94 2.89 -26.06
CA ASN A 65 -13.95 1.45 -25.78
C ASN A 65 -13.64 1.13 -24.31
N CYS A 66 -13.30 2.12 -23.49
CA CYS A 66 -13.00 1.90 -22.09
C CYS A 66 -14.28 1.77 -21.26
N PRO A 67 -14.54 0.64 -20.58
CA PRO A 67 -15.74 0.45 -19.78
C PRO A 67 -15.78 1.34 -18.53
N LEU A 68 -14.71 2.07 -18.22
CA LEU A 68 -14.63 2.94 -17.05
C LEU A 68 -14.83 4.42 -17.41
N CYS A 69 -14.66 4.83 -18.66
CA CYS A 69 -14.87 6.22 -19.06
C CYS A 69 -16.32 6.70 -18.86
N PRO A 70 -16.53 8.00 -18.57
CA PRO A 70 -17.87 8.57 -18.42
C PRO A 70 -18.74 8.31 -19.66
N GLY A 71 -20.01 7.95 -19.45
CA GLY A 71 -21.00 7.72 -20.51
C GLY A 71 -20.86 6.40 -21.26
N ASN A 72 -19.80 5.63 -21.05
CA ASN A 72 -19.59 4.36 -21.75
C ASN A 72 -20.39 3.20 -21.14
N GLU A 73 -20.67 2.21 -21.97
CA GLU A 73 -21.33 0.99 -21.59
C GLU A 73 -20.35 0.03 -20.88
N ARG A 74 -20.80 -0.59 -19.78
CA ARG A 74 -20.16 -1.66 -19.05
C ARG A 74 -20.81 -3.02 -19.33
N ALA A 75 -20.32 -4.04 -18.67
CA ALA A 75 -20.95 -5.38 -18.70
C ALA A 75 -22.44 -5.29 -18.33
N LYS A 76 -23.24 -6.26 -18.83
CA LYS A 76 -24.68 -6.36 -18.57
C LYS A 76 -25.49 -5.13 -19.01
N ASN A 77 -25.02 -4.39 -20.03
CA ASN A 77 -25.64 -3.18 -20.59
C ASN A 77 -25.82 -2.03 -19.58
N ALA A 78 -25.02 -2.01 -18.50
CA ALA A 78 -24.97 -0.88 -17.60
C ALA A 78 -24.21 0.28 -18.26
N VAL A 79 -24.66 1.52 -18.06
CA VAL A 79 -24.03 2.71 -18.62
C VAL A 79 -23.52 3.60 -17.49
N ASN A 80 -22.24 4.01 -17.56
CA ASN A 80 -21.69 4.94 -16.61
C ASN A 80 -22.37 6.32 -16.75
N PRO A 81 -22.65 7.03 -15.64
CA PRO A 81 -23.03 8.44 -15.74
C PRO A 81 -21.88 9.27 -16.31
N ASN A 82 -22.19 10.48 -16.78
CA ASN A 82 -21.18 11.48 -17.09
C ASN A 82 -20.62 12.09 -15.80
N TYR A 83 -19.76 11.34 -15.09
CA TYR A 83 -19.20 11.78 -13.81
C TYR A 83 -18.06 12.79 -14.02
N PRO A 84 -18.05 13.92 -13.29
CA PRO A 84 -17.04 14.97 -13.43
C PRO A 84 -15.82 14.76 -12.53
N ASN A 85 -15.89 13.87 -11.55
CA ASN A 85 -14.84 13.60 -10.55
C ASN A 85 -14.66 12.08 -10.38
N THR A 86 -14.94 11.55 -9.20
CA THR A 86 -14.91 10.10 -8.92
C THR A 86 -16.24 9.43 -9.29
N HIS A 87 -16.17 8.14 -9.59
CA HIS A 87 -17.37 7.32 -9.80
C HIS A 87 -17.21 5.95 -9.14
N VAL A 88 -18.25 5.48 -8.45
CA VAL A 88 -18.26 4.19 -7.77
C VAL A 88 -19.41 3.34 -8.31
N PHE A 89 -19.13 2.06 -8.53
CA PHE A 89 -20.16 1.10 -8.90
C PHE A 89 -19.81 -0.30 -8.36
N ILE A 90 -20.81 -1.15 -8.19
CA ILE A 90 -20.62 -2.57 -7.84
C ILE A 90 -19.90 -3.27 -9.01
N ASN A 91 -18.82 -3.98 -8.71
CA ASN A 91 -18.03 -4.69 -9.72
C ASN A 91 -18.89 -5.72 -10.46
N ASP A 92 -18.99 -5.59 -11.78
CA ASP A 92 -19.77 -6.47 -12.64
C ASP A 92 -19.31 -7.96 -12.57
N PHE A 93 -18.07 -8.18 -12.15
CA PHE A 93 -17.41 -9.48 -11.99
C PHE A 93 -16.80 -9.62 -10.58
N GLY A 94 -17.52 -9.20 -9.55
CA GLY A 94 -17.04 -9.27 -8.17
C GLY A 94 -16.72 -10.70 -7.74
N ALA A 95 -15.59 -10.88 -7.06
CA ALA A 95 -15.22 -12.17 -6.47
C ALA A 95 -16.04 -12.49 -5.21
N LEU A 96 -16.54 -11.47 -4.53
CA LEU A 96 -17.46 -11.59 -3.40
C LEU A 96 -18.85 -11.19 -3.87
N THR A 97 -19.87 -11.91 -3.37
CA THR A 97 -21.28 -11.65 -3.66
C THR A 97 -22.08 -11.66 -2.36
N GLU A 98 -23.20 -10.92 -2.36
CA GLU A 98 -24.15 -10.92 -1.25
C GLU A 98 -25.09 -12.15 -1.26
N GLU A 99 -25.15 -12.87 -2.37
CA GLU A 99 -25.99 -14.07 -2.52
C GLU A 99 -25.38 -15.22 -1.72
N VAL A 100 -26.00 -15.51 -0.60
CA VAL A 100 -25.65 -16.65 0.25
C VAL A 100 -26.45 -17.86 -0.19
N ASN A 101 -25.80 -18.96 -0.48
CA ASN A 101 -26.45 -20.25 -0.50
C ASN A 101 -26.45 -20.83 0.92
N GLU A 102 -27.42 -20.43 1.75
CA GLU A 102 -27.55 -20.86 3.15
C GLU A 102 -27.65 -22.42 3.31
N SER A 103 -27.93 -23.13 2.22
CA SER A 103 -28.01 -24.58 2.21
C SER A 103 -26.68 -25.27 1.83
N ALA A 104 -25.63 -24.53 1.49
CA ALA A 104 -24.36 -25.13 1.14
C ALA A 104 -23.63 -25.65 2.39
N GLN A 105 -23.65 -26.96 2.59
CA GLN A 105 -22.69 -27.62 3.48
C GLN A 105 -21.35 -27.70 2.76
N ILE A 106 -20.40 -26.87 3.20
CA ILE A 106 -19.07 -26.77 2.59
C ILE A 106 -18.01 -27.56 3.36
N ASN A 107 -18.29 -27.92 4.60
CA ASN A 107 -17.35 -28.65 5.44
C ASN A 107 -17.60 -30.15 5.35
N ASP A 108 -16.55 -30.93 5.15
CA ASP A 108 -16.58 -32.38 5.37
C ASP A 108 -16.37 -32.65 6.87
N GLU A 109 -17.47 -32.81 7.60
CA GLU A 109 -17.44 -33.09 9.05
C GLU A 109 -16.67 -34.37 9.41
N GLN A 110 -16.39 -35.23 8.42
CA GLN A 110 -15.67 -36.50 8.63
C GLN A 110 -14.15 -36.35 8.49
N HIS A 111 -13.65 -35.23 7.96
CA HIS A 111 -12.21 -35.06 7.74
C HIS A 111 -11.70 -33.65 8.06
N PRO A 112 -10.90 -33.46 9.13
CA PRO A 112 -10.51 -32.15 9.64
C PRO A 112 -9.56 -31.36 8.72
N LEU A 113 -9.11 -31.93 7.59
CA LEU A 113 -8.27 -31.22 6.62
C LEU A 113 -9.09 -30.49 5.53
N PHE A 114 -10.38 -30.74 5.45
CA PHE A 114 -11.27 -30.16 4.42
C PHE A 114 -12.21 -29.13 5.07
N GLU A 115 -11.61 -27.99 5.47
CA GLU A 115 -12.33 -26.83 6.00
C GLU A 115 -12.64 -25.84 4.89
N ALA A 116 -13.89 -25.39 4.80
CA ALA A 116 -14.32 -24.33 3.91
C ALA A 116 -15.43 -23.50 4.57
N ASN A 117 -15.40 -22.20 4.36
CA ASN A 117 -16.38 -21.27 4.89
C ASN A 117 -17.01 -20.45 3.77
N VAL A 118 -18.27 -20.07 3.92
CA VAL A 118 -18.94 -19.12 3.02
C VAL A 118 -18.24 -17.77 3.10
N ALA A 119 -18.00 -17.16 1.95
CA ALA A 119 -17.41 -15.83 1.85
C ALA A 119 -18.43 -14.85 1.26
N ASN A 120 -19.17 -14.18 2.14
CA ASN A 120 -20.11 -13.13 1.77
C ASN A 120 -19.43 -11.79 1.72
N GLY A 121 -19.82 -10.96 0.75
CA GLY A 121 -19.24 -9.64 0.64
C GLY A 121 -19.69 -8.87 -0.58
N GLU A 122 -19.11 -7.69 -0.74
CA GLU A 122 -19.36 -6.78 -1.85
C GLU A 122 -18.03 -6.28 -2.43
N CYS A 123 -17.96 -6.23 -3.77
CA CYS A 123 -16.82 -5.64 -4.48
C CYS A 123 -17.29 -4.39 -5.23
N ARG A 124 -16.58 -3.27 -5.01
CA ARG A 124 -16.81 -2.01 -5.74
C ARG A 124 -15.60 -1.63 -6.56
N VAL A 125 -15.84 -0.99 -7.71
CA VAL A 125 -14.82 -0.28 -8.50
C VAL A 125 -14.95 1.21 -8.23
N VAL A 126 -13.83 1.89 -8.06
CA VAL A 126 -13.74 3.33 -7.81
C VAL A 126 -12.92 3.96 -8.92
N CYS A 127 -13.54 4.65 -9.87
CA CYS A 127 -12.84 5.48 -10.84
C CYS A 127 -12.37 6.77 -10.16
N PHE A 128 -11.08 7.09 -10.29
CA PHE A 128 -10.46 8.22 -9.58
C PHE A 128 -10.63 9.55 -10.32
N SER A 129 -10.83 9.52 -11.63
CA SER A 129 -10.92 10.67 -12.50
C SER A 129 -11.77 10.33 -13.73
N PRO A 130 -12.44 11.30 -14.37
CA PRO A 130 -13.03 11.10 -15.70
C PRO A 130 -11.96 10.97 -16.79
N ASP A 131 -10.73 11.48 -16.56
CA ASP A 131 -9.66 11.50 -17.53
C ASP A 131 -8.95 10.14 -17.60
N HIS A 132 -9.09 9.46 -18.74
CA HIS A 132 -8.56 8.11 -18.95
C HIS A 132 -7.03 8.03 -18.88
N ASN A 133 -6.33 9.11 -19.20
CA ASN A 133 -4.87 9.15 -19.33
C ASN A 133 -4.13 9.64 -18.07
N LYS A 134 -4.84 9.93 -16.98
CA LYS A 134 -4.22 10.34 -15.73
C LYS A 134 -3.98 9.15 -14.79
N SER A 135 -3.10 9.33 -13.81
CA SER A 135 -2.93 8.45 -12.66
C SER A 135 -2.71 9.31 -11.40
N LEU A 136 -2.71 8.73 -10.20
CA LEU A 136 -2.61 9.49 -8.95
C LEU A 136 -1.53 10.60 -8.94
N PRO A 137 -0.28 10.36 -9.40
CA PRO A 137 0.77 11.40 -9.42
C PRO A 137 0.45 12.58 -10.37
N GLU A 138 -0.47 12.40 -11.31
CA GLU A 138 -0.86 13.42 -12.30
C GLU A 138 -2.11 14.20 -11.87
N LEU A 139 -2.84 13.71 -10.87
CA LEU A 139 -3.98 14.40 -10.28
C LEU A 139 -3.52 15.59 -9.41
N THR A 140 -4.36 16.59 -9.32
CA THR A 140 -4.19 17.69 -8.35
C THR A 140 -4.51 17.19 -6.93
N VAL A 141 -4.01 17.90 -5.91
CA VAL A 141 -4.34 17.58 -4.51
C VAL A 141 -5.86 17.55 -4.28
N ALA A 142 -6.60 18.47 -4.87
CA ALA A 142 -8.07 18.51 -4.74
C ALA A 142 -8.75 17.29 -5.39
N GLU A 143 -8.25 16.79 -6.53
CA GLU A 143 -8.75 15.56 -7.16
C GLU A 143 -8.42 14.33 -6.30
N ILE A 144 -7.22 14.25 -5.70
CA ILE A 144 -6.87 13.16 -4.78
C ILE A 144 -7.70 13.25 -3.50
N GLU A 145 -7.97 14.44 -2.98
CA GLU A 145 -8.84 14.61 -1.81
C GLU A 145 -10.27 14.13 -2.11
N ALA A 146 -10.77 14.34 -3.34
CA ALA A 146 -12.05 13.77 -3.78
C ALA A 146 -12.01 12.22 -3.79
N VAL A 147 -10.90 11.62 -4.19
CA VAL A 147 -10.70 10.15 -4.09
C VAL A 147 -10.71 9.69 -2.63
N VAL A 148 -9.98 10.37 -1.74
CA VAL A 148 -9.95 10.06 -0.30
C VAL A 148 -11.35 10.19 0.33
N ASN A 149 -12.11 11.22 -0.03
CA ASN A 149 -13.50 11.40 0.42
C ASN A 149 -14.40 10.26 -0.08
N THR A 150 -14.18 9.80 -1.30
CA THR A 150 -14.90 8.66 -1.88
C THR A 150 -14.55 7.36 -1.14
N TRP A 151 -13.28 7.12 -0.82
CA TRP A 151 -12.88 5.98 0.01
C TRP A 151 -13.54 6.04 1.39
N GLN A 152 -13.50 7.21 2.06
CA GLN A 152 -14.12 7.39 3.38
C GLN A 152 -15.62 7.12 3.36
N SER A 153 -16.37 7.69 2.41
CA SER A 153 -17.83 7.53 2.34
C SER A 153 -18.23 6.07 2.11
N ASN A 154 -17.52 5.37 1.22
CA ASN A 154 -17.75 3.94 0.96
C ASN A 154 -17.34 3.07 2.15
N TYR A 155 -16.21 3.40 2.80
CA TYR A 155 -15.81 2.70 4.03
C TYR A 155 -16.89 2.81 5.12
N VAL A 156 -17.37 4.02 5.42
CA VAL A 156 -18.38 4.26 6.46
C VAL A 156 -19.71 3.56 6.15
N GLU A 157 -20.06 3.42 4.88
CA GLU A 157 -21.25 2.67 4.47
C GLU A 157 -21.05 1.15 4.70
N LEU A 158 -19.95 0.59 4.17
CA LEU A 158 -19.67 -0.84 4.16
C LEU A 158 -19.33 -1.39 5.54
N ALA A 159 -18.65 -0.60 6.38
CA ALA A 159 -18.29 -0.93 7.76
C ALA A 159 -19.49 -1.15 8.69
N LYS A 160 -20.70 -0.70 8.30
CA LYS A 160 -21.94 -1.00 9.02
C LYS A 160 -22.39 -2.45 8.87
N LYS A 161 -21.90 -3.12 7.82
CA LYS A 161 -22.37 -4.45 7.41
C LYS A 161 -21.25 -5.49 7.46
N TYR A 162 -20.00 -5.09 7.18
CA TYR A 162 -18.89 -5.99 7.00
C TYR A 162 -17.81 -5.76 8.05
N ALA A 163 -17.19 -6.84 8.52
CA ALA A 163 -16.12 -6.79 9.51
C ALA A 163 -14.78 -6.34 8.92
N CYS A 164 -14.59 -6.50 7.62
CA CYS A 164 -13.36 -6.16 6.92
C CYS A 164 -13.68 -5.36 5.66
N VAL A 165 -13.07 -4.19 5.49
CA VAL A 165 -13.20 -3.33 4.31
C VAL A 165 -11.82 -2.99 3.79
N ASN A 166 -11.43 -3.62 2.68
CA ASN A 166 -10.15 -3.43 2.02
C ASN A 166 -10.29 -2.47 0.85
N ILE A 167 -9.54 -1.38 0.87
CA ILE A 167 -9.46 -0.39 -0.21
C ILE A 167 -8.10 -0.54 -0.85
N PHE A 168 -8.03 -0.77 -2.17
CA PHE A 168 -6.75 -1.02 -2.84
C PHE A 168 -6.73 -0.53 -4.29
N GLU A 169 -5.53 -0.33 -4.82
CA GLU A 169 -5.26 0.00 -6.22
C GLU A 169 -4.15 -0.91 -6.76
N ASN A 170 -4.31 -1.36 -8.00
CA ASN A 170 -3.24 -1.94 -8.80
C ASN A 170 -2.93 -0.98 -9.95
N LYS A 171 -1.80 -0.29 -9.91
CA LYS A 171 -1.32 0.59 -10.98
C LYS A 171 -0.39 -0.15 -11.92
N GLY A 172 -0.73 -0.12 -13.21
CA GLY A 172 0.09 -0.70 -14.28
C GLY A 172 -0.22 -2.16 -14.59
N ALA A 173 -0.12 -2.52 -15.88
CA ALA A 173 -0.44 -3.87 -16.37
C ALA A 173 0.39 -4.97 -15.70
N VAL A 174 1.62 -4.68 -15.31
CA VAL A 174 2.52 -5.62 -14.60
C VAL A 174 1.99 -6.01 -13.22
N MET A 175 1.15 -5.18 -12.61
CA MET A 175 0.49 -5.46 -11.34
C MET A 175 -0.91 -6.08 -11.53
N GLY A 176 -1.23 -6.55 -12.73
CA GLY A 176 -2.53 -7.16 -13.03
C GLY A 176 -3.65 -6.15 -13.28
N CYS A 177 -3.33 -4.87 -13.46
CA CYS A 177 -4.30 -3.87 -13.86
C CYS A 177 -4.73 -4.11 -15.31
N SER A 178 -6.01 -4.48 -15.52
CA SER A 178 -6.55 -4.79 -16.84
C SER A 178 -7.01 -3.57 -17.63
N GLN A 179 -7.22 -2.44 -16.97
CA GLN A 179 -7.70 -1.19 -17.55
C GLN A 179 -6.77 -0.04 -17.18
N PRO A 180 -6.25 0.72 -18.15
CA PRO A 180 -5.33 1.84 -17.86
C PRO A 180 -6.04 3.06 -17.24
N HIS A 181 -7.36 3.18 -17.38
CA HIS A 181 -8.14 4.22 -16.71
C HIS A 181 -7.91 4.19 -15.19
N PRO A 182 -7.63 5.33 -14.54
CA PRO A 182 -7.26 5.35 -13.12
C PRO A 182 -8.40 4.88 -12.23
N HIS A 183 -8.21 3.76 -11.57
CA HIS A 183 -9.21 3.17 -10.70
C HIS A 183 -8.60 2.32 -9.59
N GLY A 184 -9.34 2.18 -8.51
CA GLY A 184 -9.10 1.23 -7.45
C GLY A 184 -10.34 0.37 -7.19
N GLN A 185 -10.27 -0.44 -6.16
CA GLN A 185 -11.34 -1.31 -5.73
C GLN A 185 -11.57 -1.23 -4.23
N ILE A 186 -12.77 -1.57 -3.80
CA ILE A 186 -13.12 -1.77 -2.40
C ILE A 186 -13.77 -3.14 -2.30
N TRP A 187 -13.17 -4.02 -1.51
CA TRP A 187 -13.74 -5.33 -1.19
C TRP A 187 -14.09 -5.37 0.29
N ALA A 188 -15.35 -5.63 0.58
CA ALA A 188 -15.85 -5.72 1.95
C ALA A 188 -16.45 -7.10 2.19
N HIS A 189 -16.16 -7.72 3.35
CA HIS A 189 -16.60 -9.07 3.68
C HIS A 189 -16.76 -9.29 5.19
N GLU A 190 -17.51 -10.32 5.56
CA GLU A 190 -17.87 -10.61 6.95
C GLU A 190 -16.72 -11.22 7.78
N HIS A 191 -15.78 -11.92 7.14
CA HIS A 191 -14.62 -12.50 7.81
C HIS A 191 -13.44 -11.54 7.79
N LEU A 192 -12.44 -11.74 8.64
CA LEU A 192 -11.15 -11.05 8.52
C LEU A 192 -10.28 -11.76 7.49
N SER A 193 -9.66 -11.00 6.59
CA SER A 193 -8.63 -11.55 5.70
C SER A 193 -7.40 -11.96 6.51
N THR A 194 -6.66 -12.94 6.01
CA THR A 194 -5.49 -13.51 6.71
C THR A 194 -4.48 -12.43 7.14
N GLU A 195 -4.17 -11.49 6.26
CA GLU A 195 -3.21 -10.42 6.55
C GLU A 195 -3.72 -9.50 7.67
N ILE A 196 -4.98 -9.07 7.60
CA ILE A 196 -5.60 -8.21 8.62
C ILE A 196 -5.67 -8.92 9.97
N GLU A 197 -6.01 -10.21 9.99
CA GLU A 197 -6.06 -10.98 11.23
C GLU A 197 -4.66 -11.15 11.84
N GLN A 198 -3.66 -11.45 11.03
CA GLN A 198 -2.27 -11.60 11.47
C GLN A 198 -1.73 -10.29 12.04
N GLU A 199 -1.93 -9.17 11.34
CA GLU A 199 -1.53 -7.85 11.83
C GLU A 199 -2.28 -7.46 13.10
N ASN A 200 -3.57 -7.75 13.19
CA ASN A 200 -4.36 -7.49 14.39
C ASN A 200 -3.80 -8.23 15.61
N GLN A 201 -3.46 -9.51 15.44
CA GLN A 201 -2.86 -10.31 16.51
C GLN A 201 -1.48 -9.78 16.92
N GLN A 202 -0.61 -9.43 15.98
CA GLN A 202 0.73 -8.91 16.26
C GLN A 202 0.70 -7.54 16.92
N GLN A 203 -0.14 -6.62 16.45
CA GLN A 203 -0.29 -5.28 17.03
C GLN A 203 -0.87 -5.35 18.46
N LEU A 204 -1.87 -6.20 18.68
CA LEU A 204 -2.45 -6.42 20.01
C LEU A 204 -1.42 -7.05 20.98
N ALA A 205 -0.67 -8.06 20.53
CA ALA A 205 0.38 -8.68 21.33
C ALA A 205 1.49 -7.67 21.69
N TYR A 206 1.85 -6.79 20.76
CA TYR A 206 2.81 -5.72 21.01
C TYR A 206 2.30 -4.74 22.06
N GLN A 207 1.07 -4.24 21.94
CA GLN A 207 0.47 -3.32 22.91
C GLN A 207 0.39 -3.96 24.29
N ASN A 208 -0.06 -5.20 24.41
CA ASN A 208 -0.13 -5.91 25.68
C ASN A 208 1.24 -6.07 26.36
N LYS A 209 2.30 -6.17 25.59
CA LYS A 209 3.67 -6.33 26.11
C LYS A 209 4.35 -5.00 26.42
N HIS A 210 4.11 -3.97 25.64
CA HIS A 210 4.86 -2.72 25.68
C HIS A 210 4.05 -1.50 26.14
N ASP A 211 2.74 -1.68 26.37
CA ASP A 211 1.79 -0.61 26.74
C ASP A 211 1.75 0.55 25.73
N LYS A 212 1.94 0.22 24.44
CA LYS A 212 1.95 1.16 23.32
C LYS A 212 1.48 0.48 22.03
N PRO A 213 0.72 1.17 21.16
CA PRO A 213 0.42 0.68 19.84
C PRO A 213 1.71 0.53 18.99
N LEU A 214 1.85 -0.59 18.29
CA LEU A 214 3.05 -0.94 17.54
C LEU A 214 3.45 0.15 16.54
N LEU A 215 2.52 0.55 15.66
CA LEU A 215 2.81 1.53 14.63
C LEU A 215 3.01 2.94 15.17
N ALA A 216 2.39 3.31 16.30
CA ALA A 216 2.65 4.59 16.96
C ALA A 216 4.09 4.64 17.53
N ASP A 217 4.55 3.55 18.17
CA ASP A 217 5.92 3.45 18.65
C ASP A 217 6.94 3.43 17.49
N TYR A 218 6.58 2.76 16.38
CA TYR A 218 7.39 2.74 15.15
C TYR A 218 7.53 4.15 14.54
N VAL A 219 6.43 4.90 14.41
CA VAL A 219 6.44 6.30 13.93
C VAL A 219 7.33 7.17 14.82
N ALA A 220 7.20 7.07 16.14
CA ALA A 220 8.03 7.83 17.09
C ALA A 220 9.53 7.48 16.92
N HIS A 221 9.85 6.20 16.71
CA HIS A 221 11.23 5.76 16.48
C HIS A 221 11.77 6.29 15.15
N GLU A 222 11.04 6.16 14.04
CA GLU A 222 11.46 6.67 12.73
C GLU A 222 11.63 8.19 12.75
N ASN A 223 10.73 8.92 13.44
CA ASN A 223 10.87 10.36 13.61
C ASN A 223 12.16 10.74 14.35
N SER A 224 12.61 9.93 15.31
CA SER A 224 13.88 10.17 16.01
C SER A 224 15.13 9.86 15.18
N LYS A 225 15.04 8.95 14.21
CA LYS A 225 16.17 8.46 13.40
C LYS A 225 16.28 9.12 12.03
N GLN A 226 15.16 9.47 11.41
CA GLN A 226 15.07 10.11 10.09
C GLN A 226 15.68 9.30 8.91
N ASP A 227 16.05 8.04 9.13
CA ASP A 227 16.80 7.26 8.13
C ASP A 227 15.92 6.79 6.97
N ARG A 228 14.67 6.37 7.27
CA ARG A 228 13.77 5.71 6.33
C ARG A 228 12.52 6.50 5.96
N ILE A 229 12.34 7.71 6.51
CA ILE A 229 11.24 8.60 6.15
C ILE A 229 11.43 9.09 4.72
N VAL A 230 10.36 9.04 3.92
CA VAL A 230 10.30 9.49 2.52
C VAL A 230 9.49 10.77 2.40
N VAL A 231 8.31 10.79 3.01
CA VAL A 231 7.39 11.95 3.09
C VAL A 231 6.90 12.07 4.51
N GLU A 232 6.80 13.29 5.01
CA GLU A 232 6.23 13.57 6.32
C GLU A 232 5.46 14.89 6.30
N ASN A 233 4.30 14.91 6.94
CA ASN A 233 3.55 16.11 7.27
C ASN A 233 2.97 16.01 8.69
N ASP A 234 2.08 16.91 9.08
CA ASP A 234 1.56 16.98 10.46
C ASP A 234 0.83 15.68 10.87
N HIS A 235 0.14 15.02 9.95
CA HIS A 235 -0.75 13.89 10.22
C HIS A 235 -0.26 12.54 9.68
N TRP A 236 0.64 12.54 8.71
CA TRP A 236 1.05 11.33 8.00
C TRP A 236 2.55 11.19 7.88
N MET A 237 3.02 9.97 7.91
CA MET A 237 4.40 9.60 7.66
C MET A 237 4.46 8.48 6.62
N VAL A 238 5.29 8.64 5.60
CA VAL A 238 5.64 7.60 4.63
C VAL A 238 7.07 7.16 4.88
N VAL A 239 7.27 5.87 5.14
CA VAL A 239 8.59 5.28 5.37
C VAL A 239 8.84 4.14 4.40
N VAL A 240 10.10 3.85 4.09
CA VAL A 240 10.48 2.52 3.64
C VAL A 240 10.64 1.67 4.90
N PRO A 241 9.75 0.71 5.19
CA PRO A 241 9.78 0.02 6.46
C PRO A 241 11.09 -0.76 6.65
N PHE A 242 11.60 -0.81 7.88
CA PHE A 242 12.87 -1.51 8.20
C PHE A 242 12.89 -2.94 7.65
N TRP A 243 11.75 -3.58 7.60
CA TRP A 243 11.51 -4.96 7.14
C TRP A 243 11.03 -5.05 5.68
N ALA A 244 11.08 -3.98 4.91
CA ALA A 244 10.57 -3.98 3.54
C ALA A 244 11.10 -5.16 2.71
N ALA A 245 10.19 -5.86 2.01
CA ALA A 245 10.51 -7.00 1.16
C ALA A 245 10.63 -6.61 -0.33
N TRP A 246 9.84 -5.63 -0.79
CA TRP A 246 9.91 -5.11 -2.16
C TRP A 246 10.94 -3.98 -2.28
N PRO A 247 11.53 -3.74 -3.47
CA PRO A 247 12.67 -2.81 -3.64
C PRO A 247 12.41 -1.40 -3.10
N PHE A 248 11.28 -0.81 -3.45
CA PHE A 248 10.85 0.53 -3.02
C PHE A 248 9.53 0.46 -2.24
N GLU A 249 9.31 -0.62 -1.53
CA GLU A 249 8.17 -0.75 -0.62
C GLU A 249 8.07 0.44 0.30
N THR A 250 6.86 0.99 0.44
CA THR A 250 6.61 2.02 1.46
C THR A 250 5.39 1.67 2.30
N LEU A 251 5.42 2.17 3.53
CA LEU A 251 4.34 2.11 4.49
C LEU A 251 3.92 3.56 4.80
N LEU A 252 2.67 3.91 4.50
CA LEU A 252 2.07 5.19 4.83
C LEU A 252 1.26 5.00 6.11
N ILE A 253 1.59 5.74 7.16
CA ILE A 253 1.04 5.54 8.52
C ILE A 253 0.49 6.86 9.02
N THR A 254 -0.68 6.82 9.67
CA THR A 254 -1.16 7.98 10.44
C THR A 254 -0.28 8.23 11.67
N LYS A 255 0.03 9.50 11.94
CA LYS A 255 0.69 9.95 13.19
C LYS A 255 -0.32 10.12 14.33
N ASP A 256 -1.60 10.19 13.97
CA ASP A 256 -2.70 10.42 14.90
C ASP A 256 -3.28 9.10 15.45
N ASP A 257 -4.07 9.19 16.49
CA ASP A 257 -4.80 8.04 17.07
C ASP A 257 -6.06 7.73 16.25
N ILE A 258 -5.85 7.20 15.03
CA ILE A 258 -6.87 6.86 14.05
C ILE A 258 -6.71 5.41 13.65
N GLN A 259 -7.80 4.64 13.69
CA GLN A 259 -7.81 3.22 13.42
C GLN A 259 -8.41 2.88 12.05
N ASN A 260 -9.25 3.76 11.50
CA ASN A 260 -9.96 3.52 10.24
C ASN A 260 -10.34 4.82 9.52
N PHE A 261 -10.77 4.70 8.27
CA PHE A 261 -11.19 5.84 7.44
C PHE A 261 -12.35 6.64 8.02
N GLY A 262 -13.26 6.01 8.77
CA GLY A 262 -14.42 6.69 9.36
C GLY A 262 -14.05 7.78 10.36
N GLN A 263 -12.85 7.73 10.93
CA GLN A 263 -12.36 8.67 11.93
C GLN A 263 -11.62 9.88 11.35
N LEU A 264 -11.34 9.89 10.05
CA LEU A 264 -10.60 10.98 9.40
C LEU A 264 -11.41 12.27 9.37
N ASN A 265 -10.83 13.37 9.82
CA ASN A 265 -11.35 14.71 9.63
C ASN A 265 -10.80 15.35 8.33
N ASP A 266 -11.32 16.53 7.96
CA ASP A 266 -10.97 17.19 6.70
C ASP A 266 -9.49 17.59 6.62
N LEU A 267 -8.86 18.02 7.72
CA LEU A 267 -7.43 18.35 7.73
C LEU A 267 -6.57 17.11 7.48
N GLN A 268 -6.93 16.00 8.07
CA GLN A 268 -6.23 14.72 7.89
C GLN A 268 -6.38 14.19 6.47
N LYS A 269 -7.57 14.33 5.85
CA LYS A 269 -7.81 13.95 4.45
C LYS A 269 -7.02 14.83 3.49
N HIS A 270 -7.01 16.13 3.70
CA HIS A 270 -6.23 17.07 2.92
C HIS A 270 -4.72 16.76 3.00
N SER A 271 -4.20 16.54 4.22
CA SER A 271 -2.81 16.15 4.44
C SER A 271 -2.48 14.79 3.82
N LEU A 272 -3.44 13.84 3.82
CA LEU A 272 -3.30 12.54 3.15
C LEU A 272 -3.17 12.71 1.63
N ALA A 273 -4.01 13.56 1.03
CA ALA A 273 -3.95 13.82 -0.41
C ALA A 273 -2.57 14.37 -0.84
N HIS A 274 -1.98 15.27 -0.04
CA HIS A 274 -0.61 15.74 -0.26
C HIS A 274 0.43 14.63 -0.14
N ALA A 275 0.34 13.79 0.90
CA ALA A 275 1.31 12.69 1.09
C ALA A 275 1.23 11.65 -0.05
N LEU A 276 0.02 11.32 -0.50
CA LEU A 276 -0.20 10.41 -1.64
C LEU A 276 0.36 10.99 -2.94
N GLN A 277 0.09 12.28 -3.23
CA GLN A 277 0.61 12.93 -4.42
C GLN A 277 2.14 12.94 -4.41
N GLU A 278 2.75 13.38 -3.32
CA GLU A 278 4.20 13.46 -3.22
C GLU A 278 4.86 12.09 -3.35
N LEU A 279 4.36 11.06 -2.65
CA LEU A 279 4.88 9.69 -2.75
C LEU A 279 4.80 9.17 -4.18
N THR A 280 3.64 9.29 -4.83
CA THR A 280 3.43 8.73 -6.17
C THR A 280 4.20 9.49 -7.25
N ILE A 281 4.40 10.80 -7.09
CA ILE A 281 5.32 11.59 -7.94
C ILE A 281 6.75 11.09 -7.78
N ARG A 282 7.22 10.86 -6.55
CA ARG A 282 8.57 10.33 -6.30
C ARG A 282 8.74 8.95 -6.93
N TYR A 283 7.73 8.08 -6.88
CA TYR A 283 7.75 6.80 -7.57
C TYR A 283 7.94 6.96 -9.08
N ASP A 284 7.11 7.77 -9.74
CA ASP A 284 7.22 7.98 -11.19
C ASP A 284 8.58 8.60 -11.57
N ASN A 285 9.12 9.49 -10.73
CA ASN A 285 10.39 10.18 -10.97
C ASN A 285 11.65 9.31 -10.75
N ILE A 286 11.57 8.15 -10.04
CA ILE A 286 12.76 7.28 -9.86
C ILE A 286 13.32 6.85 -11.22
N PHE A 287 12.45 6.48 -12.17
CA PHE A 287 12.85 5.98 -13.49
C PHE A 287 12.20 6.77 -14.64
N ASN A 288 11.59 7.91 -14.36
CA ASN A 288 10.84 8.75 -15.31
C ASN A 288 9.82 7.94 -16.13
N CYS A 289 9.05 7.11 -15.44
CA CYS A 289 8.03 6.26 -16.03
C CYS A 289 6.75 6.24 -15.18
N SER A 290 5.65 5.75 -15.73
CA SER A 290 4.48 5.40 -14.91
C SER A 290 4.83 4.20 -14.03
N PHE A 291 5.27 4.48 -12.80
CA PHE A 291 5.81 3.50 -11.87
C PHE A 291 4.69 2.58 -11.36
N PRO A 292 4.76 1.27 -11.61
CA PRO A 292 3.74 0.33 -11.19
C PRO A 292 3.82 0.02 -9.70
N TYR A 293 2.68 -0.19 -9.06
CA TYR A 293 2.57 -0.68 -7.69
C TYR A 293 1.22 -1.34 -7.44
N SER A 294 1.14 -2.20 -6.43
CA SER A 294 -0.09 -2.48 -5.71
C SER A 294 -0.07 -1.72 -4.40
N MET A 295 -1.16 -1.06 -4.05
CA MET A 295 -1.32 -0.42 -2.75
C MET A 295 -2.62 -0.87 -2.10
N GLY A 296 -2.65 -0.92 -0.77
CA GLY A 296 -3.86 -1.24 -0.02
C GLY A 296 -3.88 -0.63 1.36
N TRP A 297 -5.07 -0.22 1.78
CA TRP A 297 -5.34 0.33 3.11
C TRP A 297 -5.75 -0.77 4.07
N HIS A 298 -5.12 -0.77 5.24
CA HIS A 298 -5.46 -1.61 6.37
C HIS A 298 -6.18 -0.77 7.44
N ASN A 299 -7.49 -0.96 7.49
CA ASN A 299 -8.37 -0.45 8.54
C ASN A 299 -8.42 -1.45 9.70
N ALA A 300 -8.67 -0.95 10.92
CA ALA A 300 -8.97 -1.83 12.03
C ALA A 300 -10.21 -2.71 11.73
N PRO A 301 -10.25 -3.95 12.23
CA PRO A 301 -11.43 -4.81 12.09
C PRO A 301 -12.69 -4.18 12.70
N GLU A 302 -13.82 -4.23 12.00
CA GLU A 302 -15.13 -3.80 12.49
C GLU A 302 -15.81 -4.93 13.27
N ASN A 303 -15.22 -5.29 14.41
CA ASN A 303 -15.64 -6.41 15.28
C ASN A 303 -16.30 -5.96 16.58
N GLY A 304 -16.61 -4.67 16.71
CA GLY A 304 -17.18 -4.07 17.92
C GLY A 304 -16.19 -3.85 19.05
N ALA A 305 -14.91 -4.19 18.88
CA ALA A 305 -13.86 -3.93 19.84
C ALA A 305 -13.26 -2.51 19.71
N THR A 306 -12.61 -2.04 20.78
CA THR A 306 -11.96 -0.71 20.79
C THR A 306 -10.58 -0.76 20.11
N ASN A 307 -10.26 -1.33 19.17
CA ASN A 307 -8.99 -1.53 18.45
C ASN A 307 -7.89 -0.45 18.69
N SER A 308 -7.68 -0.04 19.94
CA SER A 308 -6.71 1.02 20.33
C SER A 308 -5.26 0.67 19.99
N HIS A 309 -4.96 -0.61 19.79
CA HIS A 309 -3.66 -1.11 19.32
C HIS A 309 -3.39 -0.83 17.86
N TRP A 310 -4.43 -0.52 17.08
CA TRP A 310 -4.35 -0.32 15.64
C TRP A 310 -4.02 1.12 15.26
N ARG A 311 -3.38 1.29 14.11
CA ARG A 311 -3.24 2.58 13.41
C ARG A 311 -3.59 2.39 11.94
N LEU A 312 -4.40 3.30 11.38
CA LEU A 312 -4.69 3.32 9.95
C LEU A 312 -3.39 3.47 9.15
N HIS A 313 -3.16 2.57 8.20
CA HIS A 313 -1.97 2.59 7.37
C HIS A 313 -2.24 2.01 5.99
N ALA A 314 -1.34 2.28 5.04
CA ALA A 314 -1.38 1.70 3.71
C ALA A 314 -0.02 1.15 3.33
N HIS A 315 -0.04 0.00 2.67
CA HIS A 315 1.13 -0.63 2.07
C HIS A 315 1.24 -0.28 0.60
N PHE A 316 2.45 -0.09 0.09
CA PHE A 316 2.76 0.05 -1.32
C PHE A 316 3.83 -0.97 -1.70
N TYR A 317 3.52 -1.82 -2.67
CA TYR A 317 4.38 -2.91 -3.13
C TYR A 317 4.75 -2.74 -4.61
N PRO A 318 5.80 -1.96 -4.94
CA PRO A 318 6.25 -1.75 -6.31
C PRO A 318 7.23 -2.84 -6.75
N PRO A 319 7.14 -3.35 -8.00
CA PRO A 319 7.98 -4.43 -8.50
C PRO A 319 9.31 -3.97 -9.12
N LEU A 320 9.46 -2.68 -9.47
CA LEU A 320 10.66 -2.21 -10.17
C LEU A 320 11.87 -2.18 -9.24
N LEU A 321 13.02 -2.67 -9.73
CA LEU A 321 14.22 -2.86 -8.92
C LEU A 321 15.37 -1.90 -9.30
N ARG A 322 15.75 -1.84 -10.58
CA ARG A 322 16.96 -1.13 -11.05
C ARG A 322 16.69 -0.16 -12.20
N SER A 323 15.59 -0.32 -12.88
CA SER A 323 15.13 0.51 -13.99
C SER A 323 13.64 0.29 -14.23
N SER A 324 13.04 1.08 -15.11
CA SER A 324 11.66 0.87 -15.58
C SER A 324 11.40 -0.52 -16.18
N THR A 325 12.46 -1.22 -16.60
CA THR A 325 12.38 -2.51 -17.32
C THR A 325 12.84 -3.72 -16.50
N VAL A 326 13.35 -3.52 -15.28
CA VAL A 326 13.86 -4.60 -14.42
C VAL A 326 12.96 -4.78 -13.21
N LYS A 327 12.24 -5.89 -13.17
CA LYS A 327 11.26 -6.22 -12.13
C LYS A 327 11.80 -7.22 -11.11
N LYS A 328 11.41 -7.04 -9.86
CA LYS A 328 11.51 -8.06 -8.81
C LYS A 328 10.32 -8.99 -8.93
N HIS A 329 10.58 -10.27 -8.94
CA HIS A 329 9.58 -11.31 -8.78
C HIS A 329 9.80 -12.04 -7.47
N MET A 330 8.73 -12.33 -6.73
CA MET A 330 8.78 -13.22 -5.57
C MET A 330 8.69 -14.65 -6.08
N VAL A 331 9.86 -15.31 -6.24
CA VAL A 331 9.99 -16.64 -6.84
C VAL A 331 11.06 -17.46 -6.12
N GLY A 332 11.10 -18.76 -6.34
CA GLY A 332 12.11 -19.66 -5.80
C GLY A 332 12.21 -19.56 -4.29
N TYR A 333 13.33 -19.02 -3.76
CA TYR A 333 13.58 -18.89 -2.33
C TYR A 333 12.46 -18.12 -1.61
N GLU A 334 11.97 -17.02 -2.19
CA GLU A 334 10.95 -16.18 -1.58
C GLU A 334 9.60 -16.90 -1.43
N MET A 335 9.24 -17.74 -2.39
CA MET A 335 8.00 -18.54 -2.33
C MET A 335 8.13 -19.78 -1.44
N LEU A 336 9.35 -20.33 -1.31
CA LEU A 336 9.59 -21.60 -0.64
C LEU A 336 10.15 -21.45 0.78
N ALA A 337 10.68 -20.29 1.13
CA ALA A 337 11.34 -20.06 2.42
C ALA A 337 10.95 -18.71 3.03
N GLU A 338 11.58 -17.60 2.64
CA GLU A 338 11.32 -16.28 3.19
C GLU A 338 11.64 -15.19 2.16
N SER A 339 10.99 -14.03 2.27
CA SER A 339 11.27 -12.89 1.42
C SER A 339 12.74 -12.49 1.45
N GLN A 340 13.30 -12.09 0.28
CA GLN A 340 14.71 -11.67 0.16
C GLN A 340 14.80 -10.37 -0.62
N ARG A 341 15.68 -9.47 -0.16
CA ARG A 341 15.96 -8.21 -0.86
C ARG A 341 17.46 -7.91 -0.92
N ASP A 342 17.84 -7.19 -1.98
CA ASP A 342 19.19 -6.71 -2.20
C ASP A 342 19.34 -5.23 -1.79
N LEU A 343 18.35 -4.40 -2.10
CA LEU A 343 18.30 -2.96 -1.77
C LEU A 343 17.84 -2.77 -0.32
N THR A 344 18.66 -2.15 0.52
CA THR A 344 18.29 -1.87 1.92
C THR A 344 17.20 -0.80 2.02
N ALA A 345 16.41 -0.83 3.09
CA ALA A 345 15.36 0.16 3.34
C ALA A 345 15.91 1.60 3.38
N GLU A 346 17.07 1.78 4.01
CA GLU A 346 17.75 3.07 4.14
C GLU A 346 18.19 3.61 2.78
N THR A 347 18.75 2.74 1.92
CA THR A 347 19.15 3.12 0.55
C THR A 347 17.95 3.44 -0.32
N ALA A 348 16.88 2.64 -0.25
CA ALA A 348 15.64 2.90 -0.99
C ALA A 348 15.01 4.24 -0.58
N ALA A 349 14.93 4.53 0.72
CA ALA A 349 14.42 5.80 1.22
C ALA A 349 15.28 6.99 0.76
N LYS A 350 16.61 6.84 0.77
CA LYS A 350 17.53 7.88 0.25
C LYS A 350 17.29 8.15 -1.24
N ILE A 351 17.11 7.12 -2.06
CA ILE A 351 16.80 7.26 -3.49
C ILE A 351 15.47 7.99 -3.66
N LEU A 352 14.41 7.56 -2.97
CA LEU A 352 13.10 8.19 -3.02
C LEU A 352 13.13 9.67 -2.61
N ARG A 353 13.91 10.04 -1.58
CA ARG A 353 14.09 11.43 -1.18
C ARG A 353 14.89 12.27 -2.19
N SER A 354 15.78 11.65 -2.97
CA SER A 354 16.65 12.36 -3.90
C SER A 354 15.99 12.82 -5.19
N VAL A 355 14.83 12.25 -5.56
CA VAL A 355 14.09 12.65 -6.76
C VAL A 355 13.22 13.88 -6.50
N SER A 356 12.88 14.62 -7.57
CA SER A 356 12.02 15.81 -7.54
C SER A 356 10.62 15.48 -6.97
N THR A 357 10.00 16.47 -6.33
CA THR A 357 8.58 16.48 -5.97
C THR A 357 7.68 17.10 -7.06
N THR A 358 8.29 17.57 -8.15
CA THR A 358 7.58 17.92 -9.39
C THR A 358 7.60 16.73 -10.32
N HIS A 359 6.44 16.34 -10.86
CA HIS A 359 6.33 15.19 -11.75
C HIS A 359 7.17 15.38 -13.02
N TYR A 360 7.94 14.37 -13.45
CA TYR A 360 8.89 14.45 -14.56
C TYR A 360 8.28 14.96 -15.87
N LYS A 361 7.02 14.63 -16.19
CA LYS A 361 6.32 15.13 -17.37
C LYS A 361 6.15 16.65 -17.37
N LYS A 362 5.94 17.28 -16.19
CA LYS A 362 5.82 18.75 -16.05
C LYS A 362 7.17 19.44 -16.23
N GLU A 363 8.25 18.80 -15.79
CA GLU A 363 9.62 19.32 -15.98
C GLU A 363 10.02 19.32 -17.46
N LEU A 364 9.64 18.29 -18.22
CA LEU A 364 9.87 18.21 -19.67
C LEU A 364 9.15 19.32 -20.45
N VAL A 365 7.96 19.73 -20.02
CA VAL A 365 7.19 20.82 -20.66
C VAL A 365 7.79 22.18 -20.36
N ASN A 366 8.31 22.39 -19.14
CA ASN A 366 8.89 23.69 -18.70
C ASN A 366 10.33 23.89 -19.17
N GLY A 367 11.02 22.85 -19.59
CA GLY A 367 12.41 22.89 -20.08
C GLY A 367 12.56 23.11 -21.59
N LYS A 368 11.46 23.43 -22.30
CA LYS A 368 11.46 23.78 -23.73
C LYS A 368 11.47 25.27 -23.98
#